data_47e2ff31ff40ac0b4cbfb2a7adc1179d
#
_entry.id   47e2ff31ff40ac0b4cbfb2a7adc1179d
#
_cell.length_a   1.000
_cell.length_b   1.000
_cell.length_c   1.000
_cell.angle_alpha   90.00
_cell.angle_beta   90.00
_cell.angle_gamma   90.00
#
_symmetry.space_group_name_H-M   'P 1'
#
loop_
_entity.id
_entity.type
_entity.pdbx_description
1 polymer ?
#
loop_
_entity_poly.entity_id
_entity_poly.type
_entity_poly.pdbx_seq_one_letter_code
_entity_poly.pdbx_strand_id
1 'polypeptide(L)'
;LGAFTFTSCDDFLDMQPTNSGNAEGAVGTVADAQVVINGVMSAMTSSSYYGRNLFMYGDAKGGDLTIFAAGRGLDAFYTFNHTSNSNTYSGFWSRGYYCILQVNTLLSNIEKLEESGSMEDFSEAKGQALTLRALFYFDLVRLYGLPYNYNKTSYGVPNVTEPLTVNAQPTRATVEENYRQILQDLSDGAALLAKKKTKQSGYADYYTNIALQARVKLYMEDYDGALNAAREIIESGVYKLYEPADWTASWSKQFGSESIFELGITTEESDLGTSSLGFYLMRYGQLKNAMGWYLASDYFLNRLGEDETDVRWGIMDNDEYWVDNEIERKGACYKYMGSTTLAGDGKATNTAVNIKIIRLSEIYLIAAEAALHSTKQEAGADAAAGYLNEIRRRSPGLAPATAATITDDMILDERSKELFGEGQRFFDMMRMGRTIEFNDDFQDIPVSHRGKTIDRTFEKIVLPISQDEINANPALENQQNPGY
;
A
#
# COMPACT_ATOMS: atom_id res chain seq x y z
N LEU A 1 14.50 -25.22 -43.57
CA LEU A 1 14.19 -23.82 -43.32
C LEU A 1 12.80 -23.79 -42.67
N GLY A 2 12.74 -23.91 -41.37
CA GLY A 2 11.52 -23.77 -40.59
C GLY A 2 11.41 -22.32 -40.10
N ALA A 3 10.39 -21.63 -40.49
CA ALA A 3 10.04 -20.30 -40.00
C ALA A 3 9.37 -20.47 -38.64
N PHE A 4 10.01 -20.02 -37.59
CA PHE A 4 9.38 -19.81 -36.28
C PHE A 4 8.61 -18.50 -36.35
N THR A 5 7.31 -18.58 -36.34
CA THR A 5 6.43 -17.46 -36.13
C THR A 5 6.42 -17.19 -34.63
N PHE A 6 7.01 -16.06 -34.20
CA PHE A 6 6.79 -15.52 -32.87
C PHE A 6 5.37 -14.97 -32.82
N THR A 7 4.49 -15.63 -32.09
CA THR A 7 3.22 -15.04 -31.69
C THR A 7 3.53 -14.01 -30.61
N SER A 8 3.37 -12.75 -30.95
CA SER A 8 3.33 -11.60 -30.07
C SER A 8 2.18 -11.80 -29.07
N CYS A 9 2.44 -11.58 -27.80
CA CYS A 9 1.39 -11.50 -26.79
C CYS A 9 0.64 -10.17 -26.96
N ASP A 10 -0.43 -10.19 -27.72
CA ASP A 10 -1.38 -9.08 -27.94
C ASP A 10 -2.44 -8.99 -26.80
N ASP A 11 -2.07 -9.31 -25.54
CA ASP A 11 -3.06 -9.71 -24.53
C ASP A 11 -3.40 -8.66 -23.47
N PHE A 12 -3.04 -7.40 -23.58
CA PHE A 12 -3.39 -6.44 -22.53
C PHE A 12 -4.80 -5.84 -22.68
N LEU A 13 -5.28 -5.67 -23.90
CA LEU A 13 -6.65 -5.19 -24.18
C LEU A 13 -7.65 -6.32 -24.51
N ASP A 14 -7.17 -7.53 -24.75
CA ASP A 14 -7.98 -8.71 -25.12
C ASP A 14 -8.16 -9.71 -23.96
N MET A 15 -8.02 -9.27 -22.71
CA MET A 15 -8.37 -10.13 -21.58
C MET A 15 -9.89 -10.29 -21.51
N GLN A 16 -10.42 -11.09 -22.41
CA GLN A 16 -11.69 -11.78 -22.16
C GLN A 16 -11.46 -12.72 -20.97
N PRO A 17 -12.39 -12.78 -20.00
CA PRO A 17 -12.28 -13.75 -18.92
C PRO A 17 -12.18 -15.15 -19.54
N THR A 18 -11.11 -15.89 -19.25
CA THR A 18 -10.83 -17.23 -19.79
C THR A 18 -11.79 -18.32 -19.27
N ASN A 19 -12.84 -17.93 -18.56
CA ASN A 19 -14.01 -18.74 -18.28
C ASN A 19 -15.21 -17.99 -18.87
N SER A 20 -15.48 -18.22 -20.14
CA SER A 20 -16.57 -17.64 -20.91
C SER A 20 -17.96 -18.12 -20.47
N GLY A 21 -18.40 -17.68 -19.30
CA GLY A 21 -19.80 -17.33 -19.13
C GLY A 21 -19.93 -15.87 -19.58
N ASN A 22 -20.94 -15.55 -20.37
CA ASN A 22 -21.24 -14.17 -20.77
C ASN A 22 -21.04 -13.23 -19.56
N ALA A 23 -20.12 -12.27 -19.63
CA ALA A 23 -19.92 -11.29 -18.58
C ALA A 23 -21.22 -10.53 -18.26
N GLU A 24 -22.16 -10.47 -19.18
CA GLU A 24 -23.50 -9.88 -19.04
C GLU A 24 -24.48 -10.74 -18.19
N GLY A 25 -24.15 -11.98 -17.84
CA GLY A 25 -25.00 -12.85 -17.01
C GLY A 25 -24.31 -13.35 -15.73
N ALA A 26 -23.09 -12.89 -15.46
CA ALA A 26 -22.30 -13.39 -14.36
C ALA A 26 -22.78 -12.90 -12.96
N VAL A 27 -23.50 -11.79 -12.89
CA VAL A 27 -24.05 -11.22 -11.67
C VAL A 27 -25.57 -11.15 -11.78
N GLY A 28 -26.28 -11.87 -10.94
CA GLY A 28 -27.73 -11.84 -10.84
C GLY A 28 -28.23 -11.52 -9.43
N THR A 29 -27.39 -11.73 -8.44
CA THR A 29 -27.69 -11.58 -7.01
C THR A 29 -26.61 -10.80 -6.28
N VAL A 30 -26.93 -10.33 -5.06
CA VAL A 30 -25.93 -9.71 -4.15
C VAL A 30 -24.79 -10.67 -3.84
N ALA A 31 -25.08 -11.99 -3.73
CA ALA A 31 -24.05 -12.99 -3.49
C ALA A 31 -23.06 -13.09 -4.65
N ASP A 32 -23.54 -13.05 -5.89
CA ASP A 32 -22.69 -13.04 -7.08
C ASP A 32 -21.79 -11.78 -7.12
N ALA A 33 -22.37 -10.63 -6.79
CA ALA A 33 -21.60 -9.37 -6.71
C ALA A 33 -20.47 -9.47 -5.66
N GLN A 34 -20.74 -10.09 -4.49
CA GLN A 34 -19.70 -10.30 -3.47
C GLN A 34 -18.61 -11.27 -3.95
N VAL A 35 -18.94 -12.28 -4.74
CA VAL A 35 -17.94 -13.19 -5.35
C VAL A 35 -17.00 -12.41 -6.26
N VAL A 36 -17.51 -11.49 -7.08
CA VAL A 36 -16.66 -10.62 -7.93
C VAL A 36 -15.76 -9.74 -7.08
N ILE A 37 -16.29 -9.10 -6.01
CA ILE A 37 -15.49 -8.28 -5.07
C ILE A 37 -14.38 -9.12 -4.42
N ASN A 38 -14.69 -10.33 -3.98
CA ASN A 38 -13.69 -11.24 -3.42
C ASN A 38 -12.62 -11.61 -4.45
N GLY A 39 -12.98 -11.79 -5.72
CA GLY A 39 -12.05 -11.99 -6.83
C GLY A 39 -11.12 -10.80 -7.05
N VAL A 40 -11.64 -9.58 -6.94
CA VAL A 40 -10.83 -8.35 -6.98
C VAL A 40 -9.85 -8.31 -5.80
N MET A 41 -10.30 -8.58 -4.59
CA MET A 41 -9.43 -8.63 -3.41
C MET A 41 -8.37 -9.75 -3.52
N SER A 42 -8.74 -10.90 -4.07
CA SER A 42 -7.77 -11.96 -4.37
C SER A 42 -6.70 -11.50 -5.38
N ALA A 43 -7.08 -10.74 -6.41
CA ALA A 43 -6.13 -10.17 -7.36
C ALA A 43 -5.13 -9.20 -6.70
N MET A 44 -5.51 -8.53 -5.60
CA MET A 44 -4.63 -7.65 -4.82
C MET A 44 -3.49 -8.43 -4.14
N THR A 45 -3.66 -9.71 -3.82
CA THR A 45 -2.63 -10.53 -3.15
C THR A 45 -1.47 -10.92 -4.05
N SER A 46 -1.50 -10.55 -5.32
CA SER A 46 -0.39 -10.79 -6.26
C SER A 46 0.94 -10.23 -5.74
N SER A 47 2.04 -10.94 -6.00
CA SER A 47 3.41 -10.46 -5.71
C SER A 47 3.75 -9.15 -6.42
N SER A 48 3.12 -8.87 -7.55
CA SER A 48 3.29 -7.61 -8.28
C SER A 48 2.55 -6.43 -7.64
N TYR A 49 1.75 -6.66 -6.60
CA TYR A 49 0.96 -5.63 -5.93
C TYR A 49 1.11 -5.72 -4.40
N TYR A 50 0.00 -5.81 -3.63
CA TYR A 50 0.02 -5.83 -2.17
C TYR A 50 0.70 -7.08 -1.58
N GLY A 51 0.71 -8.21 -2.30
CA GLY A 51 1.37 -9.42 -1.82
C GLY A 51 2.87 -9.25 -1.57
N ARG A 52 3.54 -8.30 -2.24
CA ARG A 52 4.96 -7.97 -2.03
C ARG A 52 5.38 -6.59 -2.53
N ASN A 53 5.29 -6.35 -3.85
CA ASN A 53 6.05 -5.28 -4.50
C ASN A 53 5.67 -3.88 -4.01
N LEU A 54 4.39 -3.61 -3.71
CA LEU A 54 3.97 -2.27 -3.30
C LEU A 54 4.56 -1.88 -1.94
N PHE A 55 4.59 -2.82 -0.99
CA PHE A 55 5.18 -2.58 0.32
C PHE A 55 6.70 -2.43 0.26
N MET A 56 7.36 -3.33 -0.49
CA MET A 56 8.81 -3.22 -0.69
C MET A 56 9.21 -1.93 -1.42
N TYR A 57 8.45 -1.53 -2.42
CA TYR A 57 8.67 -0.29 -3.17
C TYR A 57 8.68 0.94 -2.24
N GLY A 58 7.65 1.07 -1.42
CA GLY A 58 7.49 2.23 -0.55
C GLY A 58 8.61 2.37 0.49
N ASP A 59 9.05 1.28 1.09
CA ASP A 59 10.08 1.33 2.13
C ASP A 59 11.51 1.34 1.55
N ALA A 60 11.74 0.62 0.45
CA ALA A 60 13.03 0.65 -0.22
C ALA A 60 13.35 2.04 -0.81
N LYS A 61 12.38 2.65 -1.49
CA LYS A 61 12.52 4.02 -2.00
C LYS A 61 12.52 5.08 -0.90
N GLY A 62 11.92 4.76 0.24
CA GLY A 62 11.84 5.63 1.41
C GLY A 62 13.12 5.68 2.27
N GLY A 63 14.10 4.82 2.00
CA GLY A 63 15.36 4.79 2.72
C GLY A 63 15.31 4.02 4.05
N ASP A 64 14.16 3.48 4.45
CA ASP A 64 14.06 2.62 5.65
C ASP A 64 14.57 1.19 5.40
N LEU A 65 14.58 0.75 4.13
CA LEU A 65 15.25 -0.48 3.72
C LEU A 65 16.54 -0.18 2.94
N THR A 66 17.49 -1.09 3.05
CA THR A 66 18.64 -1.24 2.17
C THR A 66 18.63 -2.63 1.53
N ILE A 67 19.55 -2.92 0.60
CA ILE A 67 19.64 -4.23 -0.03
C ILE A 67 20.92 -4.95 0.42
N PHE A 68 20.84 -6.27 0.55
CA PHE A 68 21.98 -7.10 0.91
C PHE A 68 23.00 -7.23 -0.22
N ALA A 69 22.51 -7.24 -1.47
CA ALA A 69 23.37 -7.33 -2.66
C ALA A 69 22.63 -6.77 -3.89
N ALA A 70 23.36 -6.15 -4.81
CA ALA A 70 22.84 -5.69 -6.09
C ALA A 70 22.74 -6.84 -7.12
N GLY A 71 21.96 -6.62 -8.18
CA GLY A 71 21.91 -7.53 -9.34
C GLY A 71 20.97 -8.72 -9.19
N ARG A 72 20.03 -8.69 -8.26
CA ARG A 72 19.15 -9.82 -7.97
C ARG A 72 17.65 -9.58 -8.21
N GLY A 73 17.29 -8.76 -9.17
CA GLY A 73 15.94 -8.70 -9.74
C GLY A 73 15.00 -7.66 -9.15
N LEU A 74 14.95 -7.43 -7.83
CA LEU A 74 14.12 -6.38 -7.22
C LEU A 74 14.93 -5.21 -6.65
N ASP A 75 16.22 -5.22 -6.80
CA ASP A 75 17.12 -4.15 -6.36
C ASP A 75 16.79 -2.78 -7.02
N ALA A 76 16.11 -2.79 -8.16
CA ALA A 76 15.65 -1.57 -8.82
C ALA A 76 14.72 -0.70 -7.95
N PHE A 77 14.01 -1.26 -6.96
CA PHE A 77 13.24 -0.47 -6.00
C PHE A 77 14.14 0.41 -5.13
N TYR A 78 15.31 -0.08 -4.76
CA TYR A 78 16.29 0.65 -3.98
C TYR A 78 17.19 1.53 -4.85
N THR A 79 17.64 1.00 -5.99
CA THR A 79 18.63 1.67 -6.86
C THR A 79 18.02 2.68 -7.82
N PHE A 80 16.70 2.73 -7.96
CA PHE A 80 15.98 3.54 -8.97
C PHE A 80 16.37 3.21 -10.41
N ASN A 81 16.90 2.01 -10.65
CA ASN A 81 17.20 1.53 -11.98
C ASN A 81 15.91 1.03 -12.67
N HIS A 82 15.10 1.98 -13.09
CA HIS A 82 13.89 1.69 -13.84
C HIS A 82 13.80 2.52 -15.13
N THR A 83 13.28 1.90 -16.16
CA THR A 83 13.10 2.48 -17.49
C THR A 83 11.72 2.08 -18.04
N SER A 84 11.24 2.75 -19.07
CA SER A 84 9.99 2.38 -19.75
C SER A 84 10.01 0.96 -20.34
N ASN A 85 11.18 0.43 -20.64
CA ASN A 85 11.37 -0.94 -21.18
C ASN A 85 11.53 -2.02 -20.10
N SER A 86 11.44 -1.67 -18.81
CA SER A 86 11.59 -2.63 -17.72
C SER A 86 10.23 -3.19 -17.29
N ASN A 87 10.11 -4.52 -17.26
CA ASN A 87 8.89 -5.19 -16.81
C ASN A 87 8.70 -5.15 -15.28
N THR A 88 9.71 -4.72 -14.51
CA THR A 88 9.67 -4.72 -13.03
C THR A 88 8.53 -3.86 -12.48
N TYR A 89 8.19 -2.79 -13.16
CA TYR A 89 7.19 -1.80 -12.70
C TYR A 89 5.85 -1.87 -13.45
N SER A 90 5.79 -2.55 -14.59
CA SER A 90 4.54 -2.68 -15.37
C SER A 90 3.44 -3.36 -14.56
N GLY A 91 3.80 -4.25 -13.64
CA GLY A 91 2.87 -4.97 -12.78
C GLY A 91 1.96 -4.08 -11.93
N PHE A 92 2.42 -2.91 -11.49
CA PHE A 92 1.56 -1.97 -10.74
C PHE A 92 0.45 -1.41 -11.61
N TRP A 93 0.79 -0.96 -12.83
CA TRP A 93 -0.16 -0.42 -13.77
C TRP A 93 -1.18 -1.48 -14.20
N SER A 94 -0.69 -2.59 -14.73
CA SER A 94 -1.55 -3.66 -15.23
C SER A 94 -2.47 -4.24 -14.15
N ARG A 95 -1.96 -4.46 -12.94
CA ARG A 95 -2.76 -5.01 -11.84
C ARG A 95 -3.78 -3.99 -11.33
N GLY A 96 -3.40 -2.72 -11.18
CA GLY A 96 -4.29 -1.65 -10.76
C GLY A 96 -5.46 -1.48 -11.74
N TYR A 97 -5.17 -1.37 -13.04
CA TYR A 97 -6.22 -1.25 -14.05
C TYR A 97 -7.05 -2.52 -14.24
N TYR A 98 -6.45 -3.71 -14.11
CA TYR A 98 -7.23 -4.94 -14.07
C TYR A 98 -8.30 -4.89 -12.96
N CYS A 99 -7.93 -4.52 -11.76
CA CYS A 99 -8.87 -4.40 -10.64
C CYS A 99 -9.93 -3.31 -10.90
N ILE A 100 -9.54 -2.15 -11.45
CA ILE A 100 -10.46 -1.06 -11.80
C ILE A 100 -11.48 -1.53 -12.83
N LEU A 101 -11.04 -2.24 -13.88
CA LEU A 101 -11.93 -2.73 -14.93
C LEU A 101 -12.90 -3.79 -14.41
N GLN A 102 -12.47 -4.68 -13.49
CA GLN A 102 -13.38 -5.63 -12.84
C GLN A 102 -14.46 -4.90 -12.01
N VAL A 103 -14.05 -3.87 -11.26
CA VAL A 103 -15.00 -3.03 -10.50
C VAL A 103 -15.97 -2.29 -11.44
N ASN A 104 -15.47 -1.69 -12.51
CA ASN A 104 -16.32 -0.98 -13.47
C ASN A 104 -17.34 -1.93 -14.13
N THR A 105 -16.89 -3.13 -14.49
CA THR A 105 -17.79 -4.16 -15.07
C THR A 105 -18.86 -4.57 -14.06
N LEU A 106 -18.49 -4.78 -12.79
CA LEU A 106 -19.43 -5.08 -11.73
C LEU A 106 -20.48 -3.97 -11.56
N LEU A 107 -20.04 -2.72 -11.45
CA LEU A 107 -20.94 -1.57 -11.28
C LEU A 107 -21.90 -1.42 -12.48
N SER A 108 -21.40 -1.57 -13.70
CA SER A 108 -22.23 -1.52 -14.91
C SER A 108 -23.25 -2.66 -14.96
N ASN A 109 -22.87 -3.87 -14.53
CA ASN A 109 -23.81 -4.99 -14.47
C ASN A 109 -24.90 -4.80 -13.42
N ILE A 110 -24.55 -4.26 -12.25
CA ILE A 110 -25.53 -3.93 -11.21
C ILE A 110 -26.50 -2.86 -11.72
N GLU A 111 -26.01 -1.79 -12.36
CA GLU A 111 -26.85 -0.74 -12.94
C GLU A 111 -27.89 -1.31 -13.92
N LYS A 112 -27.48 -2.17 -14.84
CA LYS A 112 -28.38 -2.85 -15.77
C LYS A 112 -29.43 -3.72 -15.06
N LEU A 113 -29.05 -4.40 -13.97
CA LEU A 113 -29.99 -5.18 -13.16
C LEU A 113 -31.01 -4.30 -12.46
N GLU A 114 -30.59 -3.19 -11.85
CA GLU A 114 -31.46 -2.21 -11.22
C GLU A 114 -32.43 -1.61 -12.25
N GLU A 115 -31.95 -1.22 -13.44
CA GLU A 115 -32.77 -0.71 -14.55
C GLU A 115 -33.77 -1.75 -15.08
N SER A 116 -33.42 -3.03 -15.05
CA SER A 116 -34.31 -4.14 -15.44
C SER A 116 -35.33 -4.51 -14.39
N GLY A 117 -35.32 -3.82 -13.23
CA GLY A 117 -36.28 -4.00 -12.14
C GLY A 117 -35.89 -5.07 -11.14
N SER A 118 -34.61 -5.38 -10.98
CA SER A 118 -34.14 -6.25 -9.90
C SER A 118 -34.59 -5.73 -8.53
N MET A 119 -35.03 -6.63 -7.65
CA MET A 119 -35.43 -6.31 -6.28
C MET A 119 -34.29 -6.52 -5.28
N GLU A 120 -33.10 -6.90 -5.73
CA GLU A 120 -31.90 -7.08 -4.91
C GLU A 120 -31.37 -5.71 -4.44
N ASP A 121 -30.94 -5.62 -3.18
CA ASP A 121 -30.29 -4.42 -2.64
C ASP A 121 -28.75 -4.52 -2.81
N PHE A 122 -28.23 -3.95 -3.86
CA PHE A 122 -26.79 -3.93 -4.17
C PHE A 122 -26.01 -2.83 -3.46
N SER A 123 -26.58 -2.07 -2.53
CA SER A 123 -25.93 -0.90 -1.90
C SER A 123 -24.58 -1.24 -1.29
N GLU A 124 -24.49 -2.30 -0.47
CA GLU A 124 -23.21 -2.74 0.14
C GLU A 124 -22.18 -3.15 -0.92
N ALA A 125 -22.58 -3.86 -1.96
CA ALA A 125 -21.67 -4.30 -3.03
C ALA A 125 -21.14 -3.09 -3.84
N LYS A 126 -22.02 -2.16 -4.20
CA LYS A 126 -21.64 -0.91 -4.89
C LYS A 126 -20.69 -0.07 -4.02
N GLY A 127 -20.99 0.05 -2.74
CA GLY A 127 -20.16 0.80 -1.78
C GLY A 127 -18.76 0.21 -1.63
N GLN A 128 -18.64 -1.13 -1.52
CA GLN A 128 -17.35 -1.82 -1.51
C GLN A 128 -16.59 -1.62 -2.83
N ALA A 129 -17.26 -1.78 -3.97
CA ALA A 129 -16.67 -1.63 -5.30
C ALA A 129 -16.09 -0.22 -5.50
N LEU A 130 -16.84 0.84 -5.15
CA LEU A 130 -16.38 2.23 -5.23
C LEU A 130 -15.20 2.50 -4.30
N THR A 131 -15.23 1.96 -3.08
CA THR A 131 -14.12 2.09 -2.12
C THR A 131 -12.85 1.44 -2.65
N LEU A 132 -12.94 0.25 -3.24
CA LEU A 132 -11.80 -0.43 -3.87
C LEU A 132 -11.29 0.33 -5.09
N ARG A 133 -12.16 0.86 -5.94
CA ARG A 133 -11.74 1.67 -7.10
C ARG A 133 -10.97 2.92 -6.66
N ALA A 134 -11.44 3.59 -5.62
CA ALA A 134 -10.73 4.71 -5.02
C ALA A 134 -9.33 4.31 -4.50
N LEU A 135 -9.20 3.16 -3.84
CA LEU A 135 -7.91 2.64 -3.39
C LEU A 135 -6.95 2.40 -4.56
N PHE A 136 -7.41 1.77 -5.64
CA PHE A 136 -6.58 1.48 -6.81
C PHE A 136 -6.13 2.78 -7.51
N TYR A 137 -7.00 3.75 -7.66
CA TYR A 137 -6.61 5.05 -8.20
C TYR A 137 -5.64 5.79 -7.30
N PHE A 138 -5.82 5.71 -5.99
CA PHE A 138 -4.91 6.33 -5.05
C PHE A 138 -3.51 5.70 -5.11
N ASP A 139 -3.41 4.38 -5.23
CA ASP A 139 -2.13 3.71 -5.43
C ASP A 139 -1.48 4.11 -6.76
N LEU A 140 -2.24 4.08 -7.85
CA LEU A 140 -1.73 4.42 -9.17
C LEU A 140 -1.26 5.88 -9.25
N VAL A 141 -2.04 6.84 -8.74
CA VAL A 141 -1.64 8.25 -8.80
C VAL A 141 -0.40 8.53 -7.95
N ARG A 142 -0.19 7.85 -6.82
CA ARG A 142 1.04 7.98 -6.02
C ARG A 142 2.27 7.39 -6.69
N LEU A 143 2.08 6.37 -7.52
CA LEU A 143 3.17 5.70 -8.25
C LEU A 143 3.58 6.44 -9.52
N TYR A 144 2.62 7.02 -10.23
CA TYR A 144 2.82 7.58 -11.58
C TYR A 144 2.64 9.10 -11.66
N GLY A 145 2.09 9.74 -10.66
CA GLY A 145 1.90 11.18 -10.56
C GLY A 145 2.73 11.81 -9.45
N LEU A 146 3.07 13.07 -9.59
CA LEU A 146 3.78 13.82 -8.55
C LEU A 146 2.90 13.99 -7.29
N PRO A 147 3.49 14.19 -6.11
CA PRO A 147 2.70 14.46 -4.90
C PRO A 147 1.72 15.61 -5.11
N TYR A 148 0.48 15.44 -4.62
CA TYR A 148 -0.61 16.40 -4.82
C TYR A 148 -0.22 17.82 -4.40
N ASN A 149 0.37 17.98 -3.22
CA ASN A 149 0.82 19.25 -2.67
C ASN A 149 2.10 19.82 -3.31
N TYR A 150 2.72 19.06 -4.22
CA TYR A 150 3.90 19.53 -4.97
C TYR A 150 3.52 20.00 -6.38
N ASN A 151 2.79 19.19 -7.16
CA ASN A 151 2.31 19.58 -8.48
C ASN A 151 1.05 18.81 -8.89
N LYS A 152 -0.11 19.29 -8.44
CA LYS A 152 -1.40 18.67 -8.74
C LYS A 152 -1.87 18.83 -10.18
N THR A 153 -1.24 19.75 -10.96
CA THR A 153 -1.57 19.97 -12.39
C THR A 153 -0.74 19.10 -13.32
N SER A 154 0.25 18.37 -12.79
CA SER A 154 1.02 17.39 -13.58
C SER A 154 0.17 16.18 -13.96
N TYR A 155 0.69 15.36 -14.88
CA TYR A 155 0.03 14.11 -15.25
C TYR A 155 -0.08 13.16 -14.05
N GLY A 156 -1.30 12.70 -13.84
CA GLY A 156 -1.63 11.56 -12.98
C GLY A 156 -1.76 10.28 -13.82
N VAL A 157 -2.93 9.64 -13.77
CA VAL A 157 -3.26 8.42 -14.52
C VAL A 157 -4.60 8.57 -15.23
N PRO A 158 -4.92 7.76 -16.27
CA PRO A 158 -6.23 7.79 -16.90
C PRO A 158 -7.38 7.50 -15.92
N ASN A 159 -8.37 8.38 -15.86
CA ASN A 159 -9.62 8.12 -15.13
C ASN A 159 -10.55 7.28 -16.00
N VAL A 160 -10.71 6.01 -15.67
CA VAL A 160 -11.58 5.04 -16.31
C VAL A 160 -12.64 4.60 -15.33
N THR A 161 -13.87 5.08 -15.48
CA THR A 161 -14.97 4.84 -14.54
C THR A 161 -16.04 3.91 -15.06
N GLU A 162 -15.89 3.46 -16.32
CA GLU A 162 -16.79 2.57 -17.03
C GLU A 162 -16.00 1.45 -17.71
N PRO A 163 -16.65 0.34 -18.12
CA PRO A 163 -16.00 -0.68 -18.95
C PRO A 163 -15.45 -0.07 -20.25
N LEU A 164 -14.20 -0.39 -20.59
CA LEU A 164 -13.58 0.10 -21.81
C LEU A 164 -14.07 -0.69 -23.03
N THR A 165 -14.23 0.01 -24.15
CA THR A 165 -14.39 -0.63 -25.45
C THR A 165 -13.03 -1.04 -26.03
N VAL A 166 -13.02 -2.01 -26.95
CA VAL A 166 -11.80 -2.58 -27.56
C VAL A 166 -10.86 -1.52 -28.17
N ASN A 167 -11.40 -0.40 -28.65
CA ASN A 167 -10.63 0.66 -29.29
C ASN A 167 -10.42 1.89 -28.39
N ALA A 168 -10.73 1.79 -27.11
CA ALA A 168 -10.58 2.92 -26.20
C ALA A 168 -9.10 3.24 -25.98
N GLN A 169 -8.75 4.51 -26.10
CA GLN A 169 -7.40 5.03 -25.87
C GLN A 169 -7.46 6.15 -24.82
N PRO A 170 -7.65 5.80 -23.54
CA PRO A 170 -7.74 6.80 -22.49
C PRO A 170 -6.40 7.51 -22.30
N THR A 171 -6.47 8.82 -22.13
CA THR A 171 -5.32 9.68 -21.84
C THR A 171 -5.19 9.95 -20.35
N ARG A 172 -4.01 10.38 -19.90
CA ARG A 172 -3.76 10.71 -18.51
C ARG A 172 -4.57 11.93 -18.08
N ALA A 173 -5.26 11.83 -16.97
CA ALA A 173 -5.80 12.95 -16.25
C ALA A 173 -4.69 13.67 -15.45
N THR A 174 -4.98 14.85 -14.95
CA THR A 174 -4.09 15.50 -13.96
C THR A 174 -4.18 14.79 -12.60
N VAL A 175 -3.16 14.96 -11.76
CA VAL A 175 -3.20 14.50 -10.37
C VAL A 175 -4.44 15.03 -9.65
N GLU A 176 -4.79 16.32 -9.81
CA GLU A 176 -5.98 16.91 -9.18
C GLU A 176 -7.28 16.23 -9.63
N GLU A 177 -7.40 15.90 -10.90
CA GLU A 177 -8.56 15.17 -11.43
C GLU A 177 -8.65 13.74 -10.90
N ASN A 178 -7.51 13.05 -10.73
CA ASN A 178 -7.49 11.75 -10.09
C ASN A 178 -7.96 11.83 -8.64
N TYR A 179 -7.45 12.79 -7.85
CA TYR A 179 -7.87 12.94 -6.46
C TYR A 179 -9.35 13.32 -6.34
N ARG A 180 -9.87 14.11 -7.27
CA ARG A 180 -11.31 14.42 -7.33
C ARG A 180 -12.13 13.16 -7.57
N GLN A 181 -11.72 12.29 -8.51
CA GLN A 181 -12.39 11.02 -8.75
C GLN A 181 -12.31 10.08 -7.54
N ILE A 182 -11.16 10.01 -6.89
CA ILE A 182 -10.96 9.21 -5.66
C ILE A 182 -11.93 9.67 -4.57
N LEU A 183 -12.01 10.98 -4.30
CA LEU A 183 -12.91 11.51 -3.29
C LEU A 183 -14.39 11.34 -3.65
N GLN A 184 -14.75 11.41 -4.94
CA GLN A 184 -16.09 11.14 -5.39
C GLN A 184 -16.48 9.67 -5.13
N ASP A 185 -15.63 8.73 -5.53
CA ASP A 185 -15.87 7.30 -5.28
C ASP A 185 -15.99 6.99 -3.78
N LEU A 186 -15.15 7.63 -2.94
CA LEU A 186 -15.23 7.47 -1.49
C LEU A 186 -16.50 8.07 -0.90
N SER A 187 -16.93 9.23 -1.37
CA SER A 187 -18.15 9.87 -0.91
C SER A 187 -19.40 9.04 -1.26
N ASP A 188 -19.48 8.60 -2.52
CA ASP A 188 -20.59 7.79 -3.01
C ASP A 188 -20.60 6.41 -2.35
N GLY A 189 -19.42 5.80 -2.18
CA GLY A 189 -19.26 4.52 -1.49
C GLY A 189 -19.69 4.60 -0.02
N ALA A 190 -19.27 5.63 0.70
CA ALA A 190 -19.66 5.81 2.11
C ALA A 190 -21.16 5.97 2.29
N ALA A 191 -21.85 6.64 1.34
CA ALA A 191 -23.29 6.80 1.39
C ALA A 191 -24.08 5.49 1.22
N LEU A 192 -23.46 4.49 0.60
CA LEU A 192 -24.05 3.18 0.33
C LEU A 192 -23.71 2.13 1.40
N LEU A 193 -22.62 2.31 2.12
CA LEU A 193 -22.11 1.36 3.11
C LEU A 193 -22.78 1.54 4.48
N ALA A 194 -23.18 0.45 5.10
CA ALA A 194 -23.74 0.49 6.44
C ALA A 194 -22.64 0.68 7.50
N LYS A 195 -22.84 1.66 8.39
CA LYS A 195 -21.98 1.89 9.55
C LYS A 195 -22.25 0.84 10.62
N LYS A 196 -21.45 -0.23 10.62
CA LYS A 196 -21.62 -1.36 11.55
C LYS A 196 -20.89 -1.10 12.88
N LYS A 197 -21.41 -1.63 13.97
CA LYS A 197 -20.77 -1.54 15.30
C LYS A 197 -19.70 -2.61 15.54
N THR A 198 -19.56 -3.54 14.62
CA THR A 198 -18.57 -4.63 14.65
C THR A 198 -17.63 -4.50 13.45
N LYS A 199 -16.36 -4.79 13.66
CA LYS A 199 -15.36 -4.71 12.59
C LYS A 199 -15.61 -5.75 11.51
N GLN A 200 -15.30 -5.39 10.27
CA GLN A 200 -15.45 -6.20 9.06
C GLN A 200 -14.13 -6.17 8.26
N SER A 201 -13.00 -6.40 8.93
CA SER A 201 -11.65 -6.13 8.40
C SER A 201 -11.29 -6.89 7.12
N GLY A 202 -12.01 -7.95 6.77
CA GLY A 202 -11.87 -8.68 5.51
C GLY A 202 -12.71 -8.12 4.35
N TYR A 203 -13.36 -6.96 4.53
CA TYR A 203 -14.22 -6.32 3.53
C TYR A 203 -13.82 -4.85 3.39
N ALA A 204 -14.05 -4.29 2.20
CA ALA A 204 -13.93 -2.85 1.97
C ALA A 204 -15.20 -2.13 2.51
N ASP A 205 -15.40 -2.20 3.82
CA ASP A 205 -16.59 -1.71 4.53
C ASP A 205 -16.58 -0.19 4.75
N TYR A 206 -17.56 0.31 5.49
CA TYR A 206 -17.69 1.73 5.83
C TYR A 206 -16.41 2.28 6.47
N TYR A 207 -15.82 1.60 7.45
CA TYR A 207 -14.63 2.10 8.14
C TYR A 207 -13.37 1.98 7.29
N THR A 208 -13.28 1.02 6.39
CA THR A 208 -12.25 0.98 5.35
C THR A 208 -12.34 2.22 4.45
N ASN A 209 -13.54 2.58 4.04
CA ASN A 209 -13.78 3.79 3.25
C ASN A 209 -13.35 5.07 4.01
N ILE A 210 -13.80 5.24 5.25
CA ILE A 210 -13.45 6.42 6.07
C ILE A 210 -11.93 6.47 6.36
N ALA A 211 -11.28 5.32 6.59
CA ALA A 211 -9.84 5.26 6.79
C ALA A 211 -9.06 5.67 5.51
N LEU A 212 -9.56 5.26 4.35
CA LEU A 212 -8.98 5.70 3.08
C LEU A 212 -9.23 7.20 2.85
N GLN A 213 -10.40 7.72 3.22
CA GLN A 213 -10.64 9.18 3.20
C GLN A 213 -9.63 9.93 4.08
N ALA A 214 -9.36 9.45 5.30
CA ALA A 214 -8.38 10.06 6.19
C ALA A 214 -6.99 10.10 5.54
N ARG A 215 -6.55 8.98 4.94
CA ARG A 215 -5.25 8.88 4.25
C ARG A 215 -5.19 9.81 3.03
N VAL A 216 -6.21 9.79 2.15
CA VAL A 216 -6.24 10.61 0.93
C VAL A 216 -6.24 12.10 1.27
N LYS A 217 -7.06 12.53 2.23
CA LYS A 217 -7.14 13.92 2.66
C LYS A 217 -5.83 14.40 3.29
N LEU A 218 -5.13 13.54 4.05
CA LEU A 218 -3.79 13.86 4.56
C LEU A 218 -2.80 14.17 3.42
N TYR A 219 -2.81 13.37 2.35
CA TYR A 219 -1.96 13.57 1.17
C TYR A 219 -2.30 14.87 0.40
N MET A 220 -3.53 15.34 0.52
CA MET A 220 -3.98 16.62 -0.05
C MET A 220 -3.71 17.82 0.87
N GLU A 221 -3.22 17.60 2.09
CA GLU A 221 -3.14 18.61 3.16
C GLU A 221 -4.53 19.19 3.55
N ASP A 222 -5.60 18.44 3.27
CA ASP A 222 -6.91 18.68 3.86
C ASP A 222 -6.92 18.15 5.30
N TYR A 223 -6.18 18.86 6.17
CA TYR A 223 -6.00 18.45 7.57
C TYR A 223 -7.29 18.41 8.35
N ASP A 224 -8.22 19.33 8.09
CA ASP A 224 -9.53 19.35 8.73
C ASP A 224 -10.35 18.11 8.36
N GLY A 225 -10.35 17.76 7.09
CA GLY A 225 -11.03 16.57 6.58
C GLY A 225 -10.36 15.26 7.05
N ALA A 226 -9.03 15.22 7.07
CA ALA A 226 -8.27 14.07 7.55
C ALA A 226 -8.51 13.82 9.05
N LEU A 227 -8.50 14.88 9.86
CA LEU A 227 -8.76 14.80 11.31
C LEU A 227 -10.17 14.30 11.59
N ASN A 228 -11.19 14.83 10.87
CA ASN A 228 -12.57 14.38 11.04
C ASN A 228 -12.72 12.88 10.76
N ALA A 229 -12.17 12.41 9.63
CA ALA A 229 -12.26 11.01 9.25
C ALA A 229 -11.51 10.11 10.25
N ALA A 230 -10.31 10.51 10.68
CA ALA A 230 -9.55 9.76 11.67
C ALA A 230 -10.27 9.69 13.03
N ARG A 231 -10.82 10.80 13.51
CA ARG A 231 -11.59 10.84 14.76
C ARG A 231 -12.84 9.99 14.70
N GLU A 232 -13.54 9.96 13.60
CA GLU A 232 -14.73 9.11 13.42
C GLU A 232 -14.42 7.65 13.69
N ILE A 233 -13.27 7.18 13.22
CA ILE A 233 -12.82 5.78 13.45
C ILE A 233 -12.41 5.58 14.91
N ILE A 234 -11.60 6.47 15.45
CA ILE A 234 -11.09 6.37 16.82
C ILE A 234 -12.26 6.40 17.82
N GLU A 235 -13.17 7.35 17.67
CA GLU A 235 -14.32 7.56 18.57
C GLU A 235 -15.40 6.47 18.40
N SER A 236 -15.40 5.73 17.29
CA SER A 236 -16.34 4.61 17.09
C SER A 236 -16.18 3.49 18.11
N GLY A 237 -14.96 3.31 18.64
CA GLY A 237 -14.62 2.22 19.54
C GLY A 237 -14.67 0.81 18.92
N VAL A 238 -14.86 0.71 17.59
CA VAL A 238 -14.92 -0.55 16.85
C VAL A 238 -13.57 -1.25 16.79
N TYR A 239 -12.51 -0.43 16.68
CA TYR A 239 -11.12 -0.90 16.64
C TYR A 239 -10.39 -0.52 17.92
N LYS A 240 -9.37 -1.28 18.29
CA LYS A 240 -8.57 -1.04 19.49
C LYS A 240 -7.09 -1.26 19.22
N LEU A 241 -6.25 -0.34 19.67
CA LEU A 241 -4.80 -0.52 19.65
C LEU A 241 -4.41 -1.73 20.52
N TYR A 242 -3.41 -2.47 20.07
CA TYR A 242 -2.78 -3.47 20.92
C TYR A 242 -2.03 -2.80 22.06
N GLU A 243 -2.11 -3.41 23.25
CA GLU A 243 -1.17 -3.05 24.31
C GLU A 243 0.27 -3.36 23.86
N PRO A 244 1.26 -2.59 24.33
CA PRO A 244 2.65 -2.79 23.91
C PRO A 244 3.13 -4.25 24.01
N ALA A 245 2.76 -4.95 25.08
CA ALA A 245 3.15 -6.34 25.31
C ALA A 245 2.59 -7.33 24.27
N ASP A 246 1.47 -6.99 23.63
CA ASP A 246 0.78 -7.85 22.64
C ASP A 246 1.14 -7.51 21.19
N TRP A 247 1.81 -6.38 20.98
CA TRP A 247 2.02 -5.84 19.63
C TRP A 247 2.83 -6.79 18.71
N THR A 248 3.96 -7.32 19.20
CA THR A 248 4.79 -8.25 18.42
C THR A 248 4.00 -9.49 18.02
N ALA A 249 3.27 -10.10 18.96
CA ALA A 249 2.46 -11.29 18.68
C ALA A 249 1.26 -11.00 17.75
N SER A 250 0.84 -9.74 17.63
CA SER A 250 -0.29 -9.36 16.76
C SER A 250 -0.03 -9.60 15.27
N TRP A 251 1.23 -9.65 14.85
CA TRP A 251 1.60 -9.85 13.45
C TRP A 251 1.30 -11.25 12.93
N SER A 252 1.22 -12.24 13.82
CA SER A 252 0.76 -13.59 13.48
C SER A 252 -0.77 -13.79 13.59
N LYS A 253 -1.52 -12.75 13.98
CA LYS A 253 -2.98 -12.81 14.10
C LYS A 253 -3.65 -12.30 12.82
N GLN A 254 -4.76 -12.97 12.44
CA GLN A 254 -5.63 -12.53 11.36
C GLN A 254 -6.74 -11.62 11.89
N PHE A 255 -7.04 -10.56 11.14
CA PHE A 255 -8.16 -9.66 11.42
C PHE A 255 -8.20 -9.19 12.89
N GLY A 256 -7.03 -8.81 13.42
CA GLY A 256 -6.88 -8.43 14.81
C GLY A 256 -7.56 -7.11 15.18
N SER A 257 -7.39 -6.67 16.43
CA SER A 257 -8.14 -5.51 16.97
C SER A 257 -7.79 -4.18 16.30
N GLU A 258 -6.58 -4.03 15.77
CA GLU A 258 -6.16 -2.84 15.03
C GLU A 258 -6.51 -2.89 13.53
N SER A 259 -6.83 -4.05 12.99
CA SER A 259 -7.00 -4.24 11.56
C SER A 259 -8.30 -3.60 11.07
N ILE A 260 -8.18 -2.61 10.19
CA ILE A 260 -9.33 -1.95 9.53
C ILE A 260 -9.59 -2.62 8.18
N PHE A 261 -8.55 -2.75 7.35
CA PHE A 261 -8.63 -3.48 6.10
C PHE A 261 -7.45 -4.42 5.93
N GLU A 262 -7.74 -5.69 5.71
CA GLU A 262 -6.75 -6.77 5.68
C GLU A 262 -7.12 -7.80 4.62
N LEU A 263 -6.16 -8.19 3.79
CA LEU A 263 -6.31 -9.28 2.83
C LEU A 263 -6.00 -10.61 3.50
N GLY A 264 -6.92 -11.55 3.42
CA GLY A 264 -6.70 -12.93 3.89
C GLY A 264 -5.75 -13.68 2.97
N ILE A 265 -4.75 -14.32 3.55
CA ILE A 265 -3.81 -15.19 2.85
C ILE A 265 -4.00 -16.61 3.38
N THR A 266 -4.20 -17.56 2.46
CA THR A 266 -4.25 -18.98 2.77
C THR A 266 -3.14 -19.72 2.04
N THR A 267 -2.72 -20.87 2.55
CA THR A 267 -1.69 -21.70 1.93
C THR A 267 -2.10 -22.24 0.57
N GLU A 268 -3.38 -22.45 0.38
CA GLU A 268 -3.94 -23.10 -0.81
C GLU A 268 -4.09 -22.12 -1.98
N GLU A 269 -4.40 -20.83 -1.70
CA GLU A 269 -4.86 -19.91 -2.74
C GLU A 269 -3.95 -18.69 -2.94
N SER A 270 -3.34 -18.19 -1.89
CA SER A 270 -2.69 -16.88 -1.93
C SER A 270 -1.30 -16.83 -1.29
N ASP A 271 -0.78 -17.96 -0.78
CA ASP A 271 0.59 -18.04 -0.30
C ASP A 271 1.58 -17.96 -1.46
N LEU A 272 2.37 -16.89 -1.46
CA LEU A 272 3.37 -16.64 -2.50
C LEU A 272 4.69 -17.41 -2.28
N GLY A 273 4.84 -18.13 -1.17
CA GLY A 273 6.04 -18.91 -0.87
C GLY A 273 7.32 -18.06 -0.97
N THR A 274 8.25 -18.48 -1.81
CA THR A 274 9.51 -17.75 -2.05
C THR A 274 9.34 -16.41 -2.77
N SER A 275 8.14 -16.06 -3.19
CA SER A 275 7.80 -14.75 -3.75
C SER A 275 7.09 -13.83 -2.76
N SER A 276 6.89 -14.28 -1.50
CA SER A 276 6.21 -13.50 -0.47
C SER A 276 7.05 -12.34 0.06
N LEU A 277 6.39 -11.36 0.64
CA LEU A 277 7.03 -10.23 1.32
C LEU A 277 7.96 -10.71 2.45
N GLY A 278 7.49 -11.66 3.27
CA GLY A 278 8.28 -12.22 4.36
C GLY A 278 9.57 -12.88 3.89
N PHE A 279 9.53 -13.64 2.78
CA PHE A 279 10.72 -14.28 2.22
C PHE A 279 11.83 -13.28 1.89
N TYR A 280 11.47 -12.07 1.44
CA TYR A 280 12.44 -11.02 1.07
C TYR A 280 12.97 -10.22 2.26
N LEU A 281 12.24 -10.16 3.38
CA LEU A 281 12.60 -9.35 4.55
C LEU A 281 13.25 -10.17 5.68
N MET A 282 13.00 -11.49 5.75
CA MET A 282 13.57 -12.40 6.75
C MET A 282 14.94 -12.94 6.31
N ARG A 283 15.81 -13.26 7.26
CA ARG A 283 17.12 -13.91 7.00
C ARG A 283 17.14 -15.37 7.41
N TYR A 284 18.13 -16.09 6.88
CA TYR A 284 18.28 -17.54 6.87
C TYR A 284 18.37 -18.19 8.25
N GLY A 285 18.99 -17.55 9.25
CA GLY A 285 19.43 -18.20 10.50
C GLY A 285 18.35 -18.92 11.27
N GLN A 286 17.11 -18.41 11.26
CA GLN A 286 15.99 -19.01 11.99
C GLN A 286 15.04 -19.79 11.10
N LEU A 287 14.96 -19.46 9.81
CA LEU A 287 13.97 -20.00 8.87
C LEU A 287 14.64 -20.37 7.56
N LYS A 288 14.76 -21.65 7.29
CA LYS A 288 15.46 -22.21 6.11
C LYS A 288 14.97 -21.72 4.74
N ASN A 289 13.87 -20.99 4.67
CA ASN A 289 13.23 -20.51 3.45
C ASN A 289 13.21 -18.99 3.35
N ALA A 290 14.04 -18.27 4.09
CA ALA A 290 14.13 -16.82 4.01
C ALA A 290 15.33 -16.39 3.18
N MET A 291 15.23 -15.33 2.40
CA MET A 291 16.29 -14.81 1.55
C MET A 291 16.92 -13.54 2.12
N GLY A 292 16.13 -12.69 2.80
CA GLY A 292 16.58 -11.44 3.38
C GLY A 292 17.31 -10.56 2.39
N TRP A 293 16.65 -10.23 1.31
CA TRP A 293 17.22 -9.40 0.26
C TRP A 293 17.17 -7.92 0.60
N TYR A 294 16.08 -7.54 1.26
CA TYR A 294 15.87 -6.23 1.80
C TYR A 294 16.02 -6.28 3.32
N LEU A 295 16.85 -5.43 3.84
CA LEU A 295 17.16 -5.31 5.25
C LEU A 295 16.84 -3.90 5.73
N ALA A 296 16.57 -3.74 7.02
CA ALA A 296 16.46 -2.42 7.60
C ALA A 296 17.75 -1.61 7.38
N SER A 297 17.63 -0.36 6.97
CA SER A 297 18.76 0.53 6.84
C SER A 297 19.31 0.94 8.22
N ASP A 298 20.57 1.39 8.29
CA ASP A 298 21.14 1.92 9.52
C ASP A 298 20.37 3.16 9.99
N TYR A 299 19.82 3.95 9.09
CA TYR A 299 18.97 5.09 9.43
C TYR A 299 17.70 4.68 10.15
N PHE A 300 17.04 3.60 9.72
CA PHE A 300 15.90 3.02 10.43
C PHE A 300 16.31 2.43 11.78
N LEU A 301 17.39 1.64 11.80
CA LEU A 301 17.87 1.00 13.03
C LEU A 301 18.30 2.03 14.08
N ASN A 302 18.95 3.12 13.67
CA ASN A 302 19.31 4.23 14.58
C ASN A 302 18.05 4.90 15.15
N ARG A 303 17.01 5.10 14.33
CA ARG A 303 15.74 5.67 14.78
C ARG A 303 15.02 4.75 15.76
N LEU A 304 14.99 3.45 15.50
CA LEU A 304 14.42 2.46 16.42
C LEU A 304 15.26 2.35 17.71
N GLY A 305 16.59 2.45 17.58
CA GLY A 305 17.57 2.36 18.66
C GLY A 305 17.62 3.56 19.60
N GLU A 306 16.85 4.63 19.33
CA GLU A 306 16.63 5.70 20.32
C GLU A 306 16.02 5.17 21.63
N ASP A 307 15.34 4.02 21.56
CA ASP A 307 14.82 3.28 22.70
C ASP A 307 15.10 1.78 22.54
N GLU A 308 16.04 1.27 23.30
CA GLU A 308 16.36 -0.17 23.31
C GLU A 308 15.21 -1.04 23.87
N THR A 309 14.26 -0.41 24.55
CA THR A 309 13.09 -1.09 25.14
C THR A 309 11.85 -0.99 24.23
N ASP A 310 11.96 -0.38 23.05
CA ASP A 310 10.88 -0.31 22.08
C ASP A 310 10.40 -1.73 21.71
N VAL A 311 9.10 -1.98 21.88
CA VAL A 311 8.53 -3.31 21.63
C VAL A 311 8.64 -3.76 20.18
N ARG A 312 8.83 -2.82 19.25
CA ARG A 312 9.00 -3.09 17.82
C ARG A 312 10.34 -3.77 17.49
N TRP A 313 11.30 -3.77 18.39
CA TRP A 313 12.45 -4.67 18.30
C TRP A 313 12.03 -6.14 18.23
N GLY A 314 10.85 -6.49 18.73
CA GLY A 314 10.33 -7.86 18.70
C GLY A 314 10.05 -8.43 17.29
N ILE A 315 10.00 -7.60 16.24
CA ILE A 315 9.92 -8.05 14.84
C ILE A 315 11.27 -8.00 14.12
N MET A 316 12.33 -7.55 14.80
CA MET A 316 13.67 -7.41 14.23
C MET A 316 14.58 -8.50 14.77
N ASP A 317 15.44 -9.05 13.92
CA ASP A 317 16.42 -10.04 14.31
C ASP A 317 17.70 -9.89 13.48
N ASN A 318 18.70 -10.71 13.79
CA ASN A 318 19.99 -10.63 13.12
C ASN A 318 19.82 -10.80 11.60
N ASP A 319 20.57 -10.01 10.85
CA ASP A 319 20.60 -10.05 9.39
C ASP A 319 21.81 -10.79 8.82
N GLU A 320 22.54 -11.51 9.68
CA GLU A 320 23.75 -12.26 9.34
C GLU A 320 24.89 -11.35 8.82
N TYR A 321 24.86 -10.07 9.14
CA TYR A 321 26.00 -9.19 8.92
C TYR A 321 27.03 -9.37 10.03
N TRP A 322 28.22 -9.78 9.65
CA TRP A 322 29.29 -10.13 10.55
C TRP A 322 30.25 -8.98 10.76
N VAL A 323 30.50 -8.60 12.01
CA VAL A 323 31.58 -7.72 12.43
C VAL A 323 32.44 -8.50 13.40
N ASP A 324 33.75 -8.54 13.19
CA ASP A 324 34.73 -9.25 14.04
C ASP A 324 34.34 -10.71 14.40
N ASN A 325 33.67 -11.41 13.45
CA ASN A 325 33.13 -12.76 13.59
C ASN A 325 31.91 -12.89 14.52
N GLU A 326 31.28 -11.81 14.89
CA GLU A 326 30.01 -11.78 15.62
C GLU A 326 28.87 -11.21 14.75
N ILE A 327 27.66 -11.70 14.95
CA ILE A 327 26.48 -11.14 14.32
C ILE A 327 25.95 -10.01 15.18
N GLU A 328 26.10 -8.77 14.75
CA GLU A 328 25.81 -7.59 15.58
C GLU A 328 24.57 -6.83 15.15
N ARG A 329 24.11 -7.02 13.89
CA ARG A 329 23.09 -6.17 13.30
C ARG A 329 21.72 -6.85 13.22
N LYS A 330 20.65 -6.18 13.72
CA LYS A 330 19.28 -6.68 13.71
C LYS A 330 18.46 -6.09 12.55
N GLY A 331 18.96 -6.25 11.33
CA GLY A 331 18.36 -5.67 10.13
C GLY A 331 17.29 -6.53 9.46
N ALA A 332 17.12 -7.81 9.83
CA ALA A 332 16.09 -8.67 9.27
C ALA A 332 14.74 -8.40 9.92
N CYS A 333 13.66 -8.38 9.11
CA CYS A 333 12.32 -8.11 9.59
C CYS A 333 11.45 -9.37 9.54
N TYR A 334 10.88 -9.74 10.68
CA TYR A 334 10.00 -10.91 10.86
C TYR A 334 8.52 -10.56 11.00
N LYS A 335 8.14 -9.36 10.62
CA LYS A 335 6.76 -8.86 10.65
C LYS A 335 5.80 -9.74 9.83
N TYR A 336 6.29 -10.29 8.73
CA TYR A 336 5.54 -11.13 7.79
C TYR A 336 5.96 -12.60 7.86
N MET A 337 6.31 -13.06 9.04
CA MET A 337 6.55 -14.47 9.30
C MET A 337 5.23 -15.23 9.37
N GLY A 338 5.08 -16.27 8.56
CA GLY A 338 3.90 -17.12 8.57
C GLY A 338 3.69 -17.83 9.92
N SER A 339 2.48 -18.29 10.16
CA SER A 339 2.10 -18.94 11.41
C SER A 339 1.24 -20.18 11.14
N THR A 340 1.50 -21.24 11.89
CA THR A 340 0.66 -22.46 11.88
C THR A 340 -0.74 -22.23 12.44
N THR A 341 -1.00 -21.09 13.06
CA THR A 341 -2.30 -20.72 13.63
C THR A 341 -3.16 -19.87 12.70
N LEU A 342 -2.67 -19.53 11.50
CA LEU A 342 -3.46 -18.82 10.51
C LEU A 342 -4.61 -19.69 10.02
N ALA A 343 -5.80 -19.11 9.89
CA ALA A 343 -7.00 -19.84 9.47
C ALA A 343 -6.78 -20.43 8.07
N GLY A 344 -7.13 -21.71 7.91
CA GLY A 344 -6.96 -22.46 6.66
C GLY A 344 -5.52 -22.90 6.38
N ASP A 345 -4.55 -22.48 7.18
CA ASP A 345 -3.17 -22.82 6.95
C ASP A 345 -2.87 -24.28 7.29
N GLY A 346 -3.12 -24.74 8.49
CA GLY A 346 -2.86 -26.13 8.90
C GLY A 346 -1.44 -26.64 8.62
N LYS A 347 -0.57 -25.83 8.01
CA LYS A 347 0.79 -26.13 7.61
C LYS A 347 1.73 -25.10 8.22
N ALA A 348 2.88 -25.56 8.68
CA ALA A 348 3.96 -24.70 9.10
C ALA A 348 4.60 -24.05 7.85
N THR A 349 4.11 -22.88 7.45
CA THR A 349 4.75 -22.06 6.42
C THR A 349 5.30 -20.79 7.03
N ASN A 350 6.40 -20.28 6.45
CA ASN A 350 7.03 -19.04 6.87
C ASN A 350 6.52 -17.83 6.06
N THR A 351 5.50 -18.01 5.24
CA THR A 351 5.14 -17.08 4.18
C THR A 351 3.66 -16.77 4.12
N ALA A 352 2.79 -17.65 4.61
CA ALA A 352 1.35 -17.41 4.67
C ALA A 352 1.01 -16.50 5.86
N VAL A 353 0.84 -15.22 5.59
CA VAL A 353 0.45 -14.20 6.57
C VAL A 353 -0.44 -13.16 5.90
N ASN A 354 -1.50 -12.75 6.58
CA ASN A 354 -2.40 -11.73 6.07
C ASN A 354 -1.70 -10.40 5.81
N ILE A 355 -2.12 -9.71 4.77
CA ILE A 355 -1.60 -8.39 4.39
C ILE A 355 -2.50 -7.30 5.01
N LYS A 356 -1.98 -6.59 5.98
CA LYS A 356 -2.68 -5.48 6.65
C LYS A 356 -2.49 -4.20 5.83
N ILE A 357 -3.56 -3.74 5.17
CA ILE A 357 -3.51 -2.56 4.29
C ILE A 357 -3.73 -1.27 5.08
N ILE A 358 -4.65 -1.28 6.04
CA ILE A 358 -4.93 -0.14 6.90
C ILE A 358 -5.11 -0.63 8.34
N ARG A 359 -4.40 0.00 9.27
CA ARG A 359 -4.46 -0.29 10.70
C ARG A 359 -4.80 0.95 11.51
N LEU A 360 -5.42 0.74 12.68
CA LEU A 360 -5.79 1.82 13.59
C LEU A 360 -4.59 2.69 14.02
N SER A 361 -3.40 2.10 14.17
CA SER A 361 -2.19 2.86 14.51
C SER A 361 -1.85 3.92 13.45
N GLU A 362 -2.04 3.63 12.17
CA GLU A 362 -1.90 4.64 11.11
C GLU A 362 -2.93 5.76 11.27
N ILE A 363 -4.17 5.43 11.64
CA ILE A 363 -5.23 6.43 11.85
C ILE A 363 -4.88 7.38 13.00
N TYR A 364 -4.28 6.88 14.09
CA TYR A 364 -3.76 7.75 15.16
C TYR A 364 -2.63 8.65 14.68
N LEU A 365 -1.74 8.15 13.83
CA LEU A 365 -0.64 8.94 13.26
C LEU A 365 -1.14 9.98 12.25
N ILE A 366 -2.19 9.66 11.47
CA ILE A 366 -2.90 10.63 10.64
C ILE A 366 -3.56 11.70 11.51
N ALA A 367 -4.24 11.29 12.61
CA ALA A 367 -4.87 12.23 13.53
C ALA A 367 -3.85 13.16 14.19
N ALA A 368 -2.66 12.65 14.55
CA ALA A 368 -1.59 13.46 15.13
C ALA A 368 -1.10 14.55 14.18
N GLU A 369 -0.77 14.18 12.94
CA GLU A 369 -0.32 15.13 11.91
C GLU A 369 -1.44 16.12 11.55
N ALA A 370 -2.64 15.61 11.30
CA ALA A 370 -3.77 16.45 10.96
C ALA A 370 -4.14 17.43 12.09
N ALA A 371 -4.13 17.00 13.35
CA ALA A 371 -4.39 17.88 14.49
C ALA A 371 -3.33 18.97 14.65
N LEU A 372 -2.06 18.68 14.32
CA LEU A 372 -0.99 19.67 14.41
C LEU A 372 -1.20 20.84 13.44
N HIS A 373 -1.80 20.57 12.28
CA HIS A 373 -1.99 21.54 11.19
C HIS A 373 -3.43 22.00 10.99
N SER A 374 -4.42 21.35 11.60
CA SER A 374 -5.84 21.68 11.46
C SER A 374 -6.17 23.04 12.11
N THR A 375 -7.13 23.73 11.51
CA THR A 375 -7.67 25.01 12.03
C THR A 375 -8.85 24.83 13.00
N LYS A 376 -9.27 23.59 13.26
CA LYS A 376 -10.41 23.29 14.11
C LYS A 376 -10.11 23.57 15.59
N GLN A 377 -11.17 23.89 16.34
CA GLN A 377 -11.06 24.23 17.78
C GLN A 377 -10.53 23.05 18.61
N GLU A 378 -10.89 21.82 18.24
CA GLU A 378 -10.45 20.58 18.89
C GLU A 378 -9.08 20.07 18.44
N ALA A 379 -8.41 20.78 17.55
CA ALA A 379 -7.07 20.50 17.03
C ALA A 379 -6.00 21.26 17.82
N GLY A 380 -4.78 21.17 17.37
CA GLY A 380 -3.62 21.87 17.92
C GLY A 380 -2.59 20.92 18.51
N ALA A 381 -1.50 21.48 19.01
CA ALA A 381 -0.33 20.73 19.44
C ALA A 381 -0.62 19.76 20.62
N ASP A 382 -1.51 20.12 21.55
CA ASP A 382 -1.92 19.22 22.65
C ASP A 382 -2.67 18.00 22.13
N ALA A 383 -3.63 18.19 21.22
CA ALA A 383 -4.37 17.09 20.63
C ALA A 383 -3.44 16.20 19.79
N ALA A 384 -2.57 16.81 18.98
CA ALA A 384 -1.57 16.10 18.18
C ALA A 384 -0.64 15.24 19.05
N ALA A 385 -0.12 15.80 20.16
CA ALA A 385 0.69 15.07 21.11
C ALA A 385 -0.08 13.92 21.76
N GLY A 386 -1.36 14.13 22.08
CA GLY A 386 -2.24 13.08 22.61
C GLY A 386 -2.36 11.89 21.67
N TYR A 387 -2.68 12.12 20.40
CA TYR A 387 -2.76 11.05 19.39
C TYR A 387 -1.43 10.34 19.16
N LEU A 388 -0.33 11.09 19.07
CA LEU A 388 1.01 10.53 18.89
C LEU A 388 1.41 9.64 20.07
N ASN A 389 1.12 10.06 21.29
CA ASN A 389 1.50 9.33 22.50
C ASN A 389 0.81 7.97 22.62
N GLU A 390 -0.36 7.78 22.06
CA GLU A 390 -0.99 6.46 22.00
C GLU A 390 -0.12 5.44 21.25
N ILE A 391 0.60 5.88 20.22
CA ILE A 391 1.54 5.03 19.48
C ILE A 391 2.91 4.98 20.18
N ARG A 392 3.38 6.11 20.73
CA ARG A 392 4.66 6.18 21.45
C ARG A 392 4.71 5.33 22.74
N ARG A 393 3.57 4.88 23.26
CA ARG A 393 3.53 3.85 24.32
C ARG A 393 4.33 2.59 23.97
N ARG A 394 4.61 2.36 22.70
CA ARG A 394 5.46 1.25 22.22
C ARG A 394 6.94 1.49 22.42
N SER A 395 7.34 2.73 22.71
CA SER A 395 8.70 3.16 23.06
C SER A 395 8.70 3.70 24.50
N PRO A 396 8.62 2.82 25.52
CA PRO A 396 8.46 3.27 26.91
C PRO A 396 9.67 4.03 27.47
N GLY A 397 10.85 3.89 26.86
CA GLY A 397 12.06 4.64 27.21
C GLY A 397 12.09 6.08 26.68
N LEU A 398 11.21 6.43 25.73
CA LEU A 398 11.14 7.80 25.21
C LEU A 398 10.16 8.65 26.01
N ALA A 399 10.53 9.91 26.23
CA ALA A 399 9.61 10.87 26.84
C ALA A 399 8.36 11.05 25.95
N PRO A 400 7.17 11.17 26.56
CA PRO A 400 5.96 11.51 25.82
C PRO A 400 6.10 12.85 25.10
N ALA A 401 5.48 12.96 23.93
CA ALA A 401 5.33 14.24 23.24
C ALA A 401 4.43 15.18 24.05
N THR A 402 4.74 16.47 23.99
CA THR A 402 3.94 17.54 24.58
C THR A 402 3.64 18.60 23.53
N ALA A 403 2.73 19.53 23.82
CA ALA A 403 2.48 20.65 22.92
C ALA A 403 3.73 21.47 22.58
N ALA A 404 4.71 21.49 23.49
CA ALA A 404 5.96 22.22 23.31
C ALA A 404 7.01 21.43 22.50
N THR A 405 6.89 20.12 22.40
CA THR A 405 7.92 19.25 21.79
C THR A 405 7.47 18.57 20.51
N ILE A 406 6.17 18.49 20.25
CA ILE A 406 5.66 17.82 19.06
C ILE A 406 6.06 18.56 17.78
N THR A 407 6.53 17.81 16.79
CA THR A 407 6.92 18.31 15.48
C THR A 407 6.51 17.31 14.39
N ASP A 408 6.47 17.77 13.15
CA ASP A 408 6.28 16.90 11.98
C ASP A 408 7.32 15.80 11.92
N ASP A 409 8.57 16.11 12.22
CA ASP A 409 9.66 15.12 12.21
C ASP A 409 9.46 14.05 13.26
N MET A 410 8.99 14.41 14.47
CA MET A 410 8.65 13.44 15.51
C MET A 410 7.51 12.49 15.05
N ILE A 411 6.49 13.04 14.38
CA ILE A 411 5.39 12.23 13.84
C ILE A 411 5.90 11.34 12.70
N LEU A 412 6.72 11.87 11.81
CA LEU A 412 7.29 11.14 10.67
C LEU A 412 8.22 10.00 11.12
N ASP A 413 9.01 10.20 12.18
CA ASP A 413 9.85 9.17 12.77
C ASP A 413 9.02 8.07 13.44
N GLU A 414 7.94 8.44 14.12
CA GLU A 414 7.03 7.47 14.69
C GLU A 414 6.27 6.67 13.61
N ARG A 415 5.88 7.33 12.50
CA ARG A 415 5.32 6.65 11.33
C ARG A 415 6.30 5.65 10.71
N SER A 416 7.58 6.03 10.61
CA SER A 416 8.63 5.13 10.12
C SER A 416 8.75 3.86 10.98
N LYS A 417 8.85 4.02 12.31
CA LYS A 417 8.96 2.89 13.24
C LYS A 417 7.71 2.00 13.24
N GLU A 418 6.54 2.61 13.23
CA GLU A 418 5.26 1.90 13.33
C GLU A 418 4.88 1.18 12.05
N LEU A 419 5.08 1.84 10.91
CA LEU A 419 4.64 1.36 9.59
C LEU A 419 5.78 0.73 8.79
N PHE A 420 6.91 0.40 9.41
CA PHE A 420 8.03 -0.29 8.78
C PHE A 420 7.59 -1.60 8.13
N GLY A 421 7.94 -1.82 6.89
CA GLY A 421 7.52 -2.97 6.09
C GLY A 421 6.11 -2.85 5.49
N GLU A 422 5.42 -1.69 5.65
CA GLU A 422 4.06 -1.48 5.14
C GLU A 422 4.02 -0.51 3.93
N GLY A 423 5.18 -0.13 3.40
CA GLY A 423 5.31 0.59 2.14
C GLY A 423 4.89 2.06 2.18
N GLN A 424 4.91 2.72 3.34
CA GLN A 424 4.44 4.10 3.47
C GLN A 424 5.57 5.14 3.39
N ARG A 425 6.81 4.76 3.78
CA ARG A 425 7.90 5.71 4.01
C ARG A 425 8.19 6.63 2.83
N PHE A 426 8.32 6.10 1.62
CA PHE A 426 8.64 6.91 0.43
C PHE A 426 7.58 7.98 0.17
N PHE A 427 6.33 7.58 0.22
CA PHE A 427 5.21 8.49 -0.02
C PHE A 427 5.12 9.57 1.07
N ASP A 428 5.38 9.22 2.33
CA ASP A 428 5.44 10.17 3.43
C ASP A 428 6.57 11.20 3.22
N MET A 429 7.78 10.74 2.86
CA MET A 429 8.92 11.61 2.61
C MET A 429 8.65 12.58 1.45
N MET A 430 8.05 12.08 0.35
CA MET A 430 7.77 12.88 -0.83
C MET A 430 6.65 13.91 -0.59
N ARG A 431 5.53 13.51 0.05
CA ARG A 431 4.44 14.46 0.36
C ARG A 431 4.88 15.53 1.36
N MET A 432 5.70 15.19 2.35
CA MET A 432 6.22 16.14 3.34
C MET A 432 7.44 16.94 2.85
N GLY A 433 7.88 16.71 1.60
CA GLY A 433 9.02 17.43 1.01
C GLY A 433 10.33 17.19 1.72
N ARG A 434 10.52 15.97 2.26
CA ARG A 434 11.73 15.58 2.99
C ARG A 434 12.78 14.99 2.05
N THR A 435 14.05 15.14 2.43
CA THR A 435 15.17 14.48 1.76
C THR A 435 15.31 13.05 2.28
N ILE A 436 15.42 12.09 1.36
CA ILE A 436 15.74 10.71 1.66
C ILE A 436 17.24 10.52 1.51
N GLU A 437 17.88 9.92 2.50
CA GLU A 437 19.25 9.45 2.45
C GLU A 437 19.27 7.93 2.38
N PHE A 438 20.10 7.36 1.49
CA PHE A 438 20.19 5.93 1.25
C PHE A 438 21.45 5.35 1.89
N ASN A 439 21.31 4.16 2.46
CA ASN A 439 22.37 3.43 3.14
C ASN A 439 23.25 2.66 2.13
N ASP A 440 23.81 3.38 1.14
CA ASP A 440 24.63 2.79 0.07
C ASP A 440 25.97 2.26 0.57
N ASP A 441 26.45 2.78 1.71
CA ASP A 441 27.70 2.34 2.35
C ASP A 441 27.59 0.92 2.95
N PHE A 442 26.36 0.43 3.18
CA PHE A 442 26.11 -0.94 3.59
C PHE A 442 26.41 -1.87 2.41
N GLN A 443 27.36 -2.79 2.58
CA GLN A 443 27.82 -3.72 1.55
C GLN A 443 28.42 -3.05 0.29
N ASP A 444 28.81 -1.79 0.34
CA ASP A 444 29.42 -1.03 -0.77
C ASP A 444 28.61 -1.16 -2.09
N ILE A 445 27.31 -0.98 -2.02
CA ILE A 445 26.41 -1.20 -3.15
C ILE A 445 26.58 -0.09 -4.19
N PRO A 446 27.00 -0.40 -5.42
CA PRO A 446 27.15 0.60 -6.47
C PRO A 446 25.77 1.04 -6.99
N VAL A 447 25.41 2.30 -6.77
CA VAL A 447 24.19 2.91 -7.30
C VAL A 447 24.55 4.05 -8.25
N SER A 448 24.10 3.96 -9.51
CA SER A 448 24.39 4.94 -10.56
C SER A 448 23.13 5.70 -11.06
N HIS A 449 21.94 5.26 -10.66
CA HIS A 449 20.67 5.80 -11.20
C HIS A 449 20.03 6.86 -10.30
N ARG A 450 20.61 7.14 -9.15
CA ARG A 450 20.28 8.23 -8.22
C ARG A 450 21.51 8.68 -7.44
N GLY A 451 21.41 9.83 -6.80
CA GLY A 451 22.38 10.25 -5.77
C GLY A 451 22.20 9.49 -4.45
N LYS A 452 23.15 9.62 -3.54
CA LYS A 452 23.04 9.11 -2.15
C LYS A 452 21.83 9.74 -1.42
N THR A 453 21.46 10.94 -1.80
CA THR A 453 20.28 11.65 -1.32
C THR A 453 19.37 12.03 -2.48
N ILE A 454 18.07 12.00 -2.27
CA ILE A 454 17.06 12.53 -3.19
C ILE A 454 15.99 13.29 -2.40
N ASP A 455 15.31 14.19 -3.08
CA ASP A 455 14.06 14.80 -2.62
C ASP A 455 13.01 14.78 -3.74
N ARG A 456 11.86 15.42 -3.50
CA ARG A 456 10.75 15.43 -4.48
C ARG A 456 11.03 16.17 -5.80
N THR A 457 12.19 16.81 -5.95
CA THR A 457 12.63 17.42 -7.22
C THR A 457 13.35 16.43 -8.13
N PHE A 458 13.69 15.24 -7.64
CA PHE A 458 14.29 14.20 -8.45
C PHE A 458 13.27 13.63 -9.44
N GLU A 459 13.55 13.68 -10.74
CA GLU A 459 12.58 13.33 -11.79
C GLU A 459 12.02 11.91 -11.65
N LYS A 460 12.83 10.95 -11.18
CA LYS A 460 12.43 9.54 -11.07
C LYS A 460 11.76 9.17 -9.75
N ILE A 461 11.18 10.15 -9.04
CA ILE A 461 10.30 9.84 -7.89
C ILE A 461 8.97 9.23 -8.33
N VAL A 462 8.60 9.36 -9.61
CA VAL A 462 7.44 8.72 -10.23
C VAL A 462 7.90 7.65 -11.22
N LEU A 463 7.07 6.64 -11.44
CA LEU A 463 7.36 5.56 -12.37
C LEU A 463 7.08 5.96 -13.81
N PRO A 464 7.77 5.33 -14.79
CA PRO A 464 7.45 5.49 -16.20
C PRO A 464 6.18 4.73 -16.58
N ILE A 465 5.46 5.23 -17.56
CA ILE A 465 4.52 4.41 -18.31
C ILE A 465 5.34 3.38 -19.11
N SER A 466 4.98 2.11 -19.05
CA SER A 466 5.73 1.08 -19.76
C SER A 466 5.61 1.27 -21.29
N GLN A 467 6.66 0.88 -22.02
CA GLN A 467 6.63 0.96 -23.48
C GLN A 467 5.55 0.06 -24.07
N ASP A 468 5.26 -1.08 -23.42
CA ASP A 468 4.18 -1.98 -23.86
C ASP A 468 2.83 -1.29 -23.75
N GLU A 469 2.58 -0.53 -22.69
CA GLU A 469 1.35 0.27 -22.56
C GLU A 469 1.26 1.38 -23.59
N ILE A 470 2.35 2.08 -23.88
CA ILE A 470 2.38 3.12 -24.91
C ILE A 470 2.14 2.50 -26.30
N ASN A 471 2.71 1.33 -26.57
CA ASN A 471 2.49 0.62 -27.83
C ASN A 471 1.03 0.18 -27.99
N ALA A 472 0.39 -0.27 -26.90
CA ALA A 472 -1.02 -0.64 -26.90
C ALA A 472 -1.96 0.57 -26.96
N ASN A 473 -1.55 1.70 -26.35
CA ASN A 473 -2.31 2.95 -26.32
C ASN A 473 -1.43 4.14 -26.78
N PRO A 474 -1.29 4.36 -28.10
CA PRO A 474 -0.46 5.45 -28.65
C PRO A 474 -0.85 6.86 -28.20
N ALA A 475 -2.05 7.06 -27.67
CA ALA A 475 -2.47 8.35 -27.08
C ALA A 475 -1.62 8.76 -25.87
N LEU A 476 -0.89 7.82 -25.25
CA LEU A 476 0.02 8.06 -24.14
C LEU A 476 1.43 8.48 -24.57
N GLU A 477 1.80 8.39 -25.86
CA GLU A 477 3.18 8.59 -26.35
C GLU A 477 3.80 9.93 -25.89
N ASN A 478 3.01 10.99 -25.91
CA ASN A 478 3.47 12.33 -25.52
C ASN A 478 3.16 12.66 -24.03
N GLN A 479 2.76 11.66 -23.26
CA GLN A 479 2.37 11.82 -21.84
C GLN A 479 3.29 11.03 -20.90
N GLN A 480 4.49 10.65 -21.34
CA GLN A 480 5.48 10.00 -20.50
C GLN A 480 5.94 10.93 -19.36
N ASN A 481 6.28 10.34 -18.22
CA ASN A 481 6.87 11.09 -17.12
C ASN A 481 8.29 11.58 -17.49
N PRO A 482 8.72 12.76 -16.99
CA PRO A 482 10.07 13.25 -17.21
C PRO A 482 11.15 12.25 -16.77
N GLY A 483 12.29 12.23 -17.46
CA GLY A 483 13.41 11.36 -17.16
C GLY A 483 13.36 9.96 -17.80
N TYR A 484 12.35 9.69 -18.67
CA TYR A 484 12.15 8.38 -19.34
C TYR A 484 12.00 8.51 -20.84
#